data_5d38105ae801f4d607336224a9058435
#
_entry.id   5d38105ae801f4d607336224a9058435
#
_cell.length_a   1.000
_cell.length_b   1.000
_cell.length_c   1.000
_cell.angle_alpha   90.00
_cell.angle_beta   90.00
_cell.angle_gamma   90.00
#
_symmetry.space_group_name_H-M   'P 1'
#
loop_
_entity.id
_entity.type
_entity.pdbx_description
1 polymer ?
#
loop_
_entity_poly.entity_id
_entity_poly.type
_entity_poly.pdbx_seq_one_letter_code
_entity_poly.pdbx_strand_id
1 'polypeptide(L)'
;MLLLWPGRGYLSRWRRLARLSGRVDIEDGLKHLYDCEYRKRTASVESLAGALEVPRSRAADVLIQLESMGLASTQETGAALTTAGRDEALRIVRIHRLWERHLAERTGVSPDHWHEEAERQEHHMSDEETETLSQEMGHPAYDPHGDPIPTAEGDVPPRRSLPLTSLRVGELGRIEHVEDEPEEIYRRLTDAGLHPGVRVQLTRVNEEEVRLVADGQPHSLPPVVAGNLFVHPVDEEMPGPYDSLDNLEMGESAHVVRISPACRGLERRRLMDIGLVPGTAVSLEMRSPTGDPMAYQIRGATIALRRHQARHVQVERDLAEQAISVNPILQAEESE
;
A
#
# COMPACT_ATOMS: atom_id res chain seq x y z
N MET A 1 -49.92 11.82 -9.13
CA MET A 1 -50.13 11.50 -7.71
C MET A 1 -49.03 10.70 -7.04
N LEU A 2 -48.06 10.11 -7.77
CA LEU A 2 -46.90 9.37 -7.23
C LEU A 2 -45.73 10.27 -6.74
N LEU A 3 -45.71 11.55 -7.10
CA LEU A 3 -44.60 12.51 -6.74
C LEU A 3 -44.64 12.98 -5.29
N LEU A 4 -45.79 12.91 -4.60
CA LEU A 4 -45.97 13.51 -3.27
C LEU A 4 -46.30 12.50 -2.15
N TRP A 5 -46.14 11.20 -2.40
CA TRP A 5 -46.44 10.18 -1.38
C TRP A 5 -45.45 10.28 -0.21
N PRO A 6 -45.89 10.52 1.03
CA PRO A 6 -44.98 10.60 2.18
C PRO A 6 -44.31 9.23 2.41
N GLY A 7 -42.98 9.19 2.28
CA GLY A 7 -42.14 8.01 2.52
C GLY A 7 -41.72 7.20 1.29
N ARG A 8 -42.45 7.27 0.13
CA ARG A 8 -42.12 6.51 -1.10
C ARG A 8 -42.10 7.34 -2.40
N GLY A 9 -42.37 8.64 -2.34
CA GLY A 9 -42.35 9.53 -3.50
C GLY A 9 -40.96 9.96 -3.94
N TYR A 10 -40.80 10.40 -5.21
CA TYR A 10 -39.57 10.92 -5.78
C TYR A 10 -38.95 12.05 -4.93
N LEU A 11 -39.76 12.94 -4.36
CA LEU A 11 -39.31 14.02 -3.47
C LEU A 11 -38.75 13.52 -2.14
N SER A 12 -39.29 12.43 -1.57
CA SER A 12 -38.77 11.84 -0.35
C SER A 12 -37.46 11.09 -0.59
N ARG A 13 -37.34 10.42 -1.74
CA ARG A 13 -36.05 9.81 -2.19
C ARG A 13 -34.99 10.86 -2.48
N TRP A 14 -35.37 11.93 -3.21
CA TRP A 14 -34.45 13.04 -3.50
C TRP A 14 -33.99 13.76 -2.23
N ARG A 15 -34.88 14.05 -1.27
CA ARG A 15 -34.51 14.62 0.03
C ARG A 15 -33.63 13.69 0.88
N ARG A 16 -33.84 12.38 0.76
CA ARG A 16 -32.98 11.40 1.43
C ARG A 16 -31.59 11.36 0.81
N LEU A 17 -31.48 11.33 -0.51
CA LEU A 17 -30.22 11.39 -1.25
C LEU A 17 -29.49 12.71 -0.98
N ALA A 18 -30.21 13.85 -0.98
CA ALA A 18 -29.62 15.14 -0.66
C ALA A 18 -29.14 15.26 0.80
N ARG A 19 -29.78 14.57 1.75
CA ARG A 19 -29.29 14.51 3.13
C ARG A 19 -28.08 13.57 3.27
N LEU A 20 -28.06 12.48 2.55
CA LEU A 20 -26.93 11.54 2.52
C LEU A 20 -25.71 12.22 1.87
N SER A 21 -25.88 12.89 0.72
CA SER A 21 -24.79 13.64 0.09
C SER A 21 -24.28 14.78 0.99
N GLY A 22 -25.16 15.46 1.71
CA GLY A 22 -24.76 16.50 2.66
C GLY A 22 -23.96 15.97 3.85
N ARG A 23 -24.25 14.74 4.31
CA ARG A 23 -23.46 14.10 5.36
C ARG A 23 -22.09 13.69 4.84
N VAL A 24 -22.02 13.08 3.68
CA VAL A 24 -20.76 12.70 3.02
C VAL A 24 -19.87 13.93 2.82
N ASP A 25 -20.39 15.03 2.25
CA ASP A 25 -19.63 16.27 2.06
C ASP A 25 -19.05 16.81 3.39
N ILE A 26 -19.76 16.67 4.52
CA ILE A 26 -19.30 17.09 5.86
C ILE A 26 -18.17 16.19 6.35
N GLU A 27 -18.34 14.88 6.23
CA GLU A 27 -17.35 13.88 6.66
C GLU A 27 -16.05 14.01 5.83
N ASP A 28 -16.15 14.15 4.51
CA ASP A 28 -15.00 14.39 3.63
C ASP A 28 -14.34 15.75 3.89
N GLY A 29 -15.15 16.76 4.21
CA GLY A 29 -14.67 18.06 4.63
C GLY A 29 -13.82 17.97 5.90
N LEU A 30 -14.22 17.18 6.88
CA LEU A 30 -13.45 16.93 8.11
C LEU A 30 -12.15 16.20 7.81
N LYS A 31 -12.18 15.16 6.96
CA LYS A 31 -10.96 14.44 6.50
C LYS A 31 -9.97 15.41 5.86
N HIS A 32 -10.45 16.25 4.93
CA HIS A 32 -9.60 17.23 4.26
C HIS A 32 -8.96 18.25 5.24
N LEU A 33 -9.74 18.78 6.17
CA LEU A 33 -9.22 19.70 7.19
C LEU A 33 -8.17 19.01 8.06
N TYR A 34 -8.39 17.74 8.44
CA TYR A 34 -7.44 16.94 9.18
C TYR A 34 -6.16 16.67 8.38
N ASP A 35 -6.26 16.32 7.10
CA ASP A 35 -5.08 16.11 6.23
C ASP A 35 -4.26 17.41 6.10
N CYS A 36 -4.91 18.54 5.90
CA CYS A 36 -4.22 19.83 5.88
C CYS A 36 -3.47 20.11 7.19
N GLU A 37 -4.10 19.85 8.34
CA GLU A 37 -3.47 20.01 9.64
C GLU A 37 -2.29 19.06 9.83
N TYR A 38 -2.48 17.78 9.49
CA TYR A 38 -1.45 16.73 9.58
C TYR A 38 -0.22 17.06 8.72
N ARG A 39 -0.44 17.54 7.49
CA ARG A 39 0.62 17.98 6.56
C ARG A 39 1.13 19.40 6.83
N LYS A 40 0.64 20.09 7.89
CA LYS A 40 0.97 21.49 8.22
C LYS A 40 0.67 22.45 7.06
N ARG A 41 -0.39 22.21 6.34
CA ARG A 41 -0.92 23.07 5.26
C ARG A 41 -2.12 23.86 5.76
N THR A 42 -2.39 24.99 5.12
CA THR A 42 -3.59 25.79 5.41
C THR A 42 -4.75 25.26 4.57
N ALA A 43 -5.86 24.91 5.21
CA ALA A 43 -7.09 24.56 4.52
C ALA A 43 -7.82 25.83 4.06
N SER A 44 -8.15 25.91 2.78
CA SER A 44 -8.92 27.00 2.18
C SER A 44 -10.20 26.48 1.53
N VAL A 45 -11.11 27.38 1.17
CA VAL A 45 -12.31 27.03 0.38
C VAL A 45 -11.92 26.40 -0.94
N GLU A 46 -10.83 26.88 -1.55
CA GLU A 46 -10.31 26.36 -2.82
C GLU A 46 -9.77 24.95 -2.67
N SER A 47 -8.97 24.68 -1.62
CA SER A 47 -8.44 23.34 -1.36
C SER A 47 -9.56 22.35 -1.03
N LEU A 48 -10.56 22.79 -0.26
CA LEU A 48 -11.73 21.99 0.05
C LEU A 48 -12.58 21.70 -1.19
N ALA A 49 -12.78 22.71 -2.07
CA ALA A 49 -13.50 22.51 -3.33
C ALA A 49 -12.81 21.51 -4.25
N GLY A 50 -11.46 21.51 -4.26
CA GLY A 50 -10.67 20.52 -4.99
C GLY A 50 -10.80 19.11 -4.39
N ALA A 51 -10.69 18.99 -3.08
CA ALA A 51 -10.78 17.70 -2.39
C ALA A 51 -12.17 17.04 -2.50
N LEU A 52 -13.23 17.85 -2.43
CA LEU A 52 -14.61 17.35 -2.56
C LEU A 52 -15.10 17.25 -4.02
N GLU A 53 -14.30 17.69 -4.99
CA GLU A 53 -14.67 17.78 -6.41
C GLU A 53 -15.99 18.56 -6.65
N VAL A 54 -16.22 19.62 -5.85
CA VAL A 54 -17.43 20.43 -5.89
C VAL A 54 -17.14 21.88 -6.25
N PRO A 55 -18.15 22.64 -6.72
CA PRO A 55 -17.99 24.09 -6.91
C PRO A 55 -17.61 24.80 -5.62
N ARG A 56 -16.81 25.88 -5.72
CA ARG A 56 -16.37 26.71 -4.58
C ARG A 56 -17.52 27.18 -3.65
N SER A 57 -18.69 27.48 -4.22
CA SER A 57 -19.88 27.84 -3.44
C SER A 57 -20.33 26.71 -2.53
N ARG A 58 -20.30 25.46 -3.02
CA ARG A 58 -20.66 24.28 -2.23
C ARG A 58 -19.63 24.01 -1.11
N ALA A 59 -18.34 24.13 -1.41
CA ALA A 59 -17.29 24.03 -0.40
C ALA A 59 -17.42 25.08 0.70
N ALA A 60 -17.77 26.32 0.33
CA ALA A 60 -18.08 27.37 1.31
C ALA A 60 -19.29 27.02 2.19
N ASP A 61 -20.35 26.46 1.60
CA ASP A 61 -21.53 25.98 2.36
C ASP A 61 -21.15 24.87 3.35
N VAL A 62 -20.28 23.93 2.95
CA VAL A 62 -19.76 22.88 3.83
C VAL A 62 -18.98 23.47 5.00
N LEU A 63 -18.08 24.44 4.77
CA LEU A 63 -17.37 25.10 5.87
C LEU A 63 -18.32 25.81 6.83
N ILE A 64 -19.31 26.55 6.32
CA ILE A 64 -20.34 27.21 7.15
C ILE A 64 -21.11 26.18 8.00
N GLN A 65 -21.42 25.01 7.43
CA GLN A 65 -22.09 23.95 8.15
C GLN A 65 -21.18 23.36 9.25
N LEU A 66 -19.90 23.07 8.94
CA LEU A 66 -18.91 22.61 9.92
C LEU A 66 -18.75 23.60 11.08
N GLU A 67 -18.72 24.91 10.79
CA GLU A 67 -18.70 25.95 11.82
C GLU A 67 -19.97 25.99 12.66
N SER A 68 -21.14 25.90 12.02
CA SER A 68 -22.43 25.88 12.72
C SER A 68 -22.60 24.67 13.63
N MET A 69 -21.95 23.54 13.31
CA MET A 69 -21.88 22.34 14.13
C MET A 69 -20.80 22.40 15.20
N GLY A 70 -19.97 23.45 15.22
CA GLY A 70 -18.86 23.60 16.16
C GLY A 70 -17.68 22.66 15.87
N LEU A 71 -17.58 22.12 14.64
CA LEU A 71 -16.53 21.18 14.23
C LEU A 71 -15.32 21.87 13.58
N ALA A 72 -15.51 23.05 13.01
CA ALA A 72 -14.44 23.88 12.45
C ALA A 72 -14.56 25.33 12.93
N SER A 73 -13.49 26.07 12.72
CA SER A 73 -13.44 27.54 12.92
C SER A 73 -12.67 28.16 11.76
N THR A 74 -13.22 29.23 11.18
CA THR A 74 -12.52 30.02 10.17
C THR A 74 -11.63 31.07 10.84
N GLN A 75 -10.38 31.16 10.42
CA GLN A 75 -9.38 32.10 10.84
C GLN A 75 -8.91 32.96 9.65
N GLU A 76 -8.15 34.02 9.89
CA GLU A 76 -7.60 34.86 8.80
C GLU A 76 -6.72 34.04 7.82
N THR A 77 -6.09 32.97 8.30
CA THR A 77 -5.21 32.09 7.53
C THR A 77 -5.92 30.92 6.86
N GLY A 78 -7.21 30.68 7.14
CA GLY A 78 -8.00 29.57 6.60
C GLY A 78 -8.86 28.87 7.65
N ALA A 79 -9.36 27.69 7.33
CA ALA A 79 -10.18 26.87 8.23
C ALA A 79 -9.31 25.93 9.06
N ALA A 80 -9.69 25.74 10.31
CA ALA A 80 -9.05 24.80 11.26
C ALA A 80 -10.10 23.97 11.99
N LEU A 81 -9.76 22.73 12.36
CA LEU A 81 -10.61 21.87 13.17
C LEU A 81 -10.70 22.39 14.63
N THR A 82 -11.86 22.25 15.24
CA THR A 82 -12.00 22.28 16.69
C THR A 82 -11.56 20.94 17.28
N THR A 83 -11.49 20.83 18.62
CA THR A 83 -11.26 19.52 19.27
C THR A 83 -12.31 18.49 18.85
N ALA A 84 -13.61 18.87 18.91
CA ALA A 84 -14.70 17.99 18.50
C ALA A 84 -14.62 17.62 17.00
N GLY A 85 -14.24 18.58 16.13
CA GLY A 85 -14.05 18.30 14.71
C GLY A 85 -12.88 17.35 14.45
N ARG A 86 -11.80 17.47 15.22
CA ARG A 86 -10.65 16.55 15.13
C ARG A 86 -11.02 15.14 15.58
N ASP A 87 -11.73 15.00 16.68
CA ASP A 87 -12.18 13.70 17.17
C ASP A 87 -13.06 12.99 16.12
N GLU A 88 -13.98 13.72 15.49
CA GLU A 88 -14.84 13.17 14.44
C GLU A 88 -14.03 12.86 13.16
N ALA A 89 -13.10 13.71 12.75
CA ALA A 89 -12.22 13.45 11.62
C ALA A 89 -11.36 12.18 11.85
N LEU A 90 -10.79 12.02 13.04
CA LEU A 90 -10.00 10.83 13.41
C LEU A 90 -10.84 9.56 13.39
N ARG A 91 -12.12 9.65 13.80
CA ARG A 91 -13.06 8.52 13.70
C ARG A 91 -13.23 8.07 12.24
N ILE A 92 -13.47 9.01 11.33
CA ILE A 92 -13.66 8.72 9.90
C ILE A 92 -12.37 8.16 9.29
N VAL A 93 -11.23 8.80 9.56
CA VAL A 93 -9.90 8.33 9.10
C VAL A 93 -9.59 6.92 9.62
N ARG A 94 -9.98 6.60 10.88
CA ARG A 94 -9.83 5.26 11.43
C ARG A 94 -10.61 4.23 10.63
N ILE A 95 -11.88 4.51 10.31
CA ILE A 95 -12.74 3.60 9.54
C ILE A 95 -12.12 3.36 8.17
N HIS A 96 -11.76 4.43 7.46
CA HIS A 96 -11.15 4.39 6.14
C HIS A 96 -9.92 3.47 6.11
N ARG A 97 -8.93 3.76 6.97
CA ARG A 97 -7.66 3.04 7.00
C ARG A 97 -7.80 1.58 7.46
N LEU A 98 -8.70 1.29 8.40
CA LEU A 98 -9.04 -0.08 8.78
C LEU A 98 -9.66 -0.84 7.61
N TRP A 99 -10.54 -0.19 6.83
CA TRP A 99 -11.16 -0.82 5.69
C TRP A 99 -10.15 -1.10 4.58
N GLU A 100 -9.28 -0.16 4.23
CA GLU A 100 -8.18 -0.40 3.29
C GLU A 100 -7.30 -1.56 3.73
N ARG A 101 -6.96 -1.62 5.02
CA ARG A 101 -6.20 -2.73 5.59
C ARG A 101 -6.93 -4.06 5.46
N HIS A 102 -8.24 -4.07 5.70
CA HIS A 102 -9.08 -5.25 5.48
C HIS A 102 -9.07 -5.70 4.02
N LEU A 103 -9.25 -4.77 3.09
CA LEU A 103 -9.21 -5.06 1.65
C LEU A 103 -7.87 -5.68 1.25
N ALA A 104 -6.77 -5.10 1.71
CA ALA A 104 -5.43 -5.56 1.39
C ALA A 104 -5.09 -6.94 1.95
N GLU A 105 -5.60 -7.31 3.14
CA GLU A 105 -5.21 -8.55 3.84
C GLU A 105 -6.22 -9.68 3.74
N ARG A 106 -7.50 -9.36 3.55
CA ARG A 106 -8.59 -10.33 3.68
C ARG A 106 -9.36 -10.56 2.39
N THR A 107 -9.13 -9.71 1.38
CA THR A 107 -9.85 -9.80 0.12
C THR A 107 -8.91 -10.00 -1.07
N GLY A 108 -9.46 -10.18 -2.27
CA GLY A 108 -8.71 -10.20 -3.53
C GLY A 108 -8.88 -8.90 -4.33
N VAL A 109 -9.33 -7.82 -3.69
CA VAL A 109 -9.47 -6.50 -4.35
C VAL A 109 -8.10 -5.96 -4.71
N SER A 110 -7.96 -5.47 -5.95
CA SER A 110 -6.73 -4.87 -6.43
C SER A 110 -6.38 -3.61 -5.64
N PRO A 111 -5.08 -3.33 -5.40
CA PRO A 111 -4.63 -2.12 -4.71
C PRO A 111 -5.23 -0.81 -5.26
N ASP A 112 -5.43 -0.74 -6.57
CA ASP A 112 -5.99 0.43 -7.26
C ASP A 112 -7.44 0.77 -6.84
N HIS A 113 -8.13 -0.18 -6.19
CA HIS A 113 -9.53 -0.02 -5.77
C HIS A 113 -9.72 0.03 -4.25
N TRP A 114 -8.65 -0.04 -3.46
CA TRP A 114 -8.79 -0.01 -2.00
C TRP A 114 -9.36 1.30 -1.51
N HIS A 115 -8.82 2.41 -1.99
CA HIS A 115 -9.25 3.75 -1.60
C HIS A 115 -10.73 4.00 -1.91
N GLU A 116 -11.14 3.78 -3.16
CA GLU A 116 -12.54 3.96 -3.59
C GLU A 116 -13.53 3.07 -2.80
N GLU A 117 -13.13 1.82 -2.50
CA GLU A 117 -13.95 0.92 -1.69
C GLU A 117 -14.02 1.36 -0.22
N ALA A 118 -12.91 1.85 0.34
CA ALA A 118 -12.86 2.35 1.71
C ALA A 118 -13.71 3.62 1.87
N GLU A 119 -13.63 4.57 0.93
CA GLU A 119 -14.49 5.76 0.90
C GLU A 119 -15.98 5.42 0.89
N ARG A 120 -16.38 4.42 0.11
CA ARG A 120 -17.78 3.99 0.08
C ARG A 120 -18.26 3.40 1.40
N GLN A 121 -17.38 2.75 2.17
CA GLN A 121 -17.72 2.08 3.42
C GLN A 121 -17.64 2.97 4.65
N GLU A 122 -16.74 3.94 4.68
CA GLU A 122 -16.49 4.78 5.86
C GLU A 122 -17.74 5.55 6.33
N HIS A 123 -18.63 5.93 5.39
CA HIS A 123 -19.87 6.64 5.70
C HIS A 123 -21.00 5.74 6.23
N HIS A 124 -20.82 4.42 6.23
CA HIS A 124 -21.84 3.44 6.58
C HIS A 124 -21.55 2.69 7.87
N MET A 125 -20.27 2.59 8.25
CA MET A 125 -19.86 1.83 9.43
C MET A 125 -20.14 2.58 10.74
N SER A 126 -20.68 1.84 11.70
CA SER A 126 -20.80 2.27 13.09
C SER A 126 -19.48 2.08 13.85
N ASP A 127 -19.36 2.73 15.01
CA ASP A 127 -18.19 2.57 15.89
C ASP A 127 -18.03 1.12 16.38
N GLU A 128 -19.15 0.41 16.64
CA GLU A 128 -19.14 -1.01 17.05
C GLU A 128 -18.63 -1.93 15.94
N GLU A 129 -19.08 -1.72 14.71
CA GLU A 129 -18.59 -2.46 13.52
C GLU A 129 -17.11 -2.17 13.27
N THR A 130 -16.69 -0.92 13.43
CA THR A 130 -15.28 -0.50 13.28
C THR A 130 -14.39 -1.16 14.32
N GLU A 131 -14.83 -1.21 15.57
CA GLU A 131 -14.07 -1.85 16.64
C GLU A 131 -14.01 -3.37 16.44
N THR A 132 -15.11 -4.00 16.01
CA THR A 132 -15.14 -5.42 15.64
C THR A 132 -14.13 -5.72 14.53
N LEU A 133 -14.11 -4.91 13.47
CA LEU A 133 -13.15 -5.03 12.37
C LEU A 133 -11.71 -4.90 12.88
N SER A 134 -11.44 -3.90 13.73
CA SER A 134 -10.13 -3.68 14.33
C SER A 134 -9.65 -4.89 15.14
N GLN A 135 -10.53 -5.49 15.96
CA GLN A 135 -10.24 -6.69 16.75
C GLN A 135 -9.94 -7.91 15.88
N GLU A 136 -10.77 -8.16 14.87
CA GLU A 136 -10.57 -9.25 13.92
C GLU A 136 -9.23 -9.17 13.17
N MET A 137 -8.72 -7.96 12.98
CA MET A 137 -7.44 -7.69 12.33
C MET A 137 -6.26 -7.59 13.32
N GLY A 138 -6.50 -7.75 14.62
CA GLY A 138 -5.49 -7.70 15.67
C GLY A 138 -4.99 -6.29 15.96
N HIS A 139 -5.86 -5.28 15.89
CA HIS A 139 -5.58 -3.87 16.14
C HIS A 139 -4.38 -3.33 15.35
N PRO A 140 -4.44 -3.31 14.01
CA PRO A 140 -3.33 -2.85 13.20
C PRO A 140 -3.03 -1.37 13.47
N ALA A 141 -1.75 -1.04 13.58
CA ALA A 141 -1.30 0.32 13.83
C ALA A 141 -1.15 1.17 12.56
N TYR A 142 -1.05 0.51 11.39
CA TYR A 142 -0.83 1.16 10.09
C TYR A 142 -1.67 0.49 9.01
N ASP A 143 -2.10 1.27 8.05
CA ASP A 143 -2.81 0.83 6.85
C ASP A 143 -1.85 0.18 5.81
N PRO A 144 -2.32 -0.22 4.61
CA PRO A 144 -1.46 -0.81 3.59
C PRO A 144 -0.40 0.15 3.02
N HIS A 145 -0.64 1.46 3.07
CA HIS A 145 0.24 2.50 2.56
C HIS A 145 1.29 2.90 3.59
N GLY A 146 1.08 2.54 4.86
CA GLY A 146 1.93 2.86 6.01
C GLY A 146 1.46 4.09 6.78
N ASP A 147 0.23 4.54 6.56
CA ASP A 147 -0.38 5.60 7.35
C ASP A 147 -0.88 5.10 8.71
N PRO A 148 -0.68 5.89 9.77
CA PRO A 148 -1.05 5.46 11.11
C PRO A 148 -2.58 5.40 11.28
N ILE A 149 -3.10 4.27 11.75
CA ILE A 149 -4.52 4.08 12.06
C ILE A 149 -4.79 4.66 13.45
N PRO A 150 -5.66 5.67 13.59
CA PRO A 150 -6.05 6.19 14.90
C PRO A 150 -6.65 5.10 15.80
N THR A 151 -6.40 5.16 17.11
CA THR A 151 -7.10 4.28 18.07
C THR A 151 -8.56 4.70 18.25
N ALA A 152 -9.36 3.92 18.99
CA ALA A 152 -10.73 4.29 19.32
C ALA A 152 -10.80 5.56 20.19
N GLU A 153 -9.75 5.84 20.95
CA GLU A 153 -9.60 7.03 21.81
C GLU A 153 -9.07 8.25 21.04
N GLY A 154 -8.74 8.10 19.75
CA GLY A 154 -8.21 9.18 18.91
C GLY A 154 -6.69 9.35 18.98
N ASP A 155 -5.96 8.44 19.64
CA ASP A 155 -4.50 8.47 19.61
C ASP A 155 -3.97 8.04 18.25
N VAL A 156 -3.03 8.82 17.71
CA VAL A 156 -2.41 8.53 16.41
C VAL A 156 -0.99 8.03 16.61
N PRO A 157 -0.64 6.82 16.14
CA PRO A 157 0.72 6.30 16.18
C PRO A 157 1.71 7.28 15.51
N PRO A 158 2.89 7.49 16.09
CA PRO A 158 3.85 8.43 15.54
C PRO A 158 4.44 7.94 14.22
N ARG A 159 4.46 8.79 13.19
CA ARG A 159 5.22 8.55 11.96
C ARG A 159 6.71 8.79 12.27
N ARG A 160 7.55 7.76 12.11
CA ARG A 160 9.00 7.84 12.33
C ARG A 160 9.80 7.83 11.03
N SER A 161 9.13 7.69 9.91
CA SER A 161 9.76 7.65 8.60
C SER A 161 10.19 9.04 8.12
N LEU A 162 11.30 9.05 7.37
CA LEU A 162 11.88 10.23 6.72
C LEU A 162 11.74 10.07 5.19
N PRO A 163 11.69 11.15 4.41
CA PRO A 163 11.77 11.04 2.96
C PRO A 163 12.99 10.21 2.55
N LEU A 164 12.86 9.34 1.55
CA LEU A 164 13.95 8.51 1.03
C LEU A 164 15.20 9.34 0.69
N THR A 165 15.00 10.53 0.13
CA THR A 165 16.06 11.46 -0.24
C THR A 165 16.84 12.05 0.93
N SER A 166 16.38 11.83 2.16
CA SER A 166 17.09 12.23 3.40
C SER A 166 18.15 11.21 3.84
N LEU A 167 18.12 9.99 3.27
CA LEU A 167 19.17 9.02 3.51
C LEU A 167 20.50 9.49 2.91
N ARG A 168 21.61 9.07 3.50
CA ARG A 168 22.94 9.21 2.90
C ARG A 168 23.11 8.17 1.79
N VAL A 169 23.92 8.50 0.80
CA VAL A 169 24.32 7.51 -0.22
C VAL A 169 25.04 6.34 0.46
N GLY A 170 24.59 5.13 0.18
CA GLY A 170 25.02 3.89 0.82
C GLY A 170 24.21 3.48 2.06
N GLU A 171 23.40 4.38 2.62
CA GLU A 171 22.58 4.09 3.79
C GLU A 171 21.36 3.23 3.40
N LEU A 172 21.01 2.30 4.30
CA LEU A 172 19.89 1.38 4.15
C LEU A 172 18.68 1.91 4.91
N GLY A 173 17.52 1.82 4.29
CA GLY A 173 16.24 2.12 4.90
C GLY A 173 15.21 1.04 4.59
N ARG A 174 14.18 0.95 5.42
CA ARG A 174 12.97 0.16 5.15
C ARG A 174 11.85 1.13 4.78
N ILE A 175 11.19 0.90 3.67
CA ILE A 175 10.00 1.68 3.30
C ILE A 175 8.94 1.45 4.39
N GLU A 176 8.51 2.51 5.03
CA GLU A 176 7.42 2.49 6.00
C GLU A 176 6.12 3.06 5.41
N HIS A 177 6.25 4.03 4.51
CA HIS A 177 5.09 4.67 3.91
C HIS A 177 5.38 5.01 2.44
N VAL A 178 4.35 4.84 1.62
CA VAL A 178 4.30 5.26 0.22
C VAL A 178 3.07 6.15 0.08
N GLU A 179 3.28 7.40 -0.35
CA GLU A 179 2.20 8.35 -0.60
C GLU A 179 1.27 7.79 -1.70
N ASP A 180 -0.01 7.69 -1.42
CA ASP A 180 -1.02 7.12 -2.31
C ASP A 180 -1.58 8.13 -3.32
N GLU A 181 -1.37 9.42 -3.06
CA GLU A 181 -1.71 10.51 -3.97
C GLU A 181 -0.48 11.23 -4.53
N PRO A 182 -0.43 11.54 -5.84
CA PRO A 182 -1.40 11.17 -6.90
C PRO A 182 -1.32 9.69 -7.27
N GLU A 183 -2.46 9.07 -7.56
CA GLU A 183 -2.60 7.64 -7.91
C GLU A 183 -1.61 7.17 -8.99
N GLU A 184 -1.31 8.00 -9.98
CA GLU A 184 -0.35 7.67 -11.05
C GLU A 184 1.08 7.45 -10.50
N ILE A 185 1.50 8.26 -9.51
CA ILE A 185 2.81 8.12 -8.86
C ILE A 185 2.80 6.87 -7.98
N TYR A 186 1.76 6.67 -7.20
CA TYR A 186 1.59 5.48 -6.37
C TYR A 186 1.67 4.20 -7.20
N ARG A 187 0.89 4.11 -8.29
CA ARG A 187 0.91 2.96 -9.20
C ARG A 187 2.30 2.70 -9.77
N ARG A 188 3.01 3.75 -10.19
CA ARG A 188 4.39 3.61 -10.69
C ARG A 188 5.35 3.05 -9.65
N LEU A 189 5.22 3.44 -8.37
CA LEU A 189 6.03 2.92 -7.28
C LEU A 189 5.68 1.47 -6.96
N THR A 190 4.41 1.15 -6.89
CA THR A 190 3.94 -0.21 -6.58
C THR A 190 4.24 -1.20 -7.70
N ASP A 191 4.12 -0.81 -8.97
CA ASP A 191 4.52 -1.61 -10.13
C ASP A 191 6.03 -1.89 -10.15
N ALA A 192 6.83 -0.96 -9.61
CA ALA A 192 8.26 -1.16 -9.40
C ALA A 192 8.58 -2.03 -8.17
N GLY A 193 7.58 -2.54 -7.45
CA GLY A 193 7.76 -3.37 -6.26
C GLY A 193 8.14 -2.59 -4.99
N LEU A 194 8.00 -1.26 -5.01
CA LEU A 194 8.35 -0.39 -3.88
C LEU A 194 7.13 -0.22 -2.95
N HIS A 195 7.04 -1.10 -1.95
CA HIS A 195 5.94 -1.18 -1.00
C HIS A 195 6.43 -1.02 0.45
N PRO A 196 5.57 -0.67 1.41
CA PRO A 196 5.92 -0.72 2.82
C PRO A 196 6.47 -2.10 3.21
N GLY A 197 7.60 -2.10 3.95
CA GLY A 197 8.35 -3.29 4.35
C GLY A 197 9.52 -3.66 3.44
N VAL A 198 9.61 -3.11 2.23
CA VAL A 198 10.73 -3.33 1.31
C VAL A 198 11.97 -2.59 1.82
N ARG A 199 13.14 -3.24 1.75
CA ARG A 199 14.42 -2.62 2.08
C ARG A 199 14.99 -1.94 0.85
N VAL A 200 15.49 -0.73 1.05
CA VAL A 200 16.06 0.09 -0.02
C VAL A 200 17.40 0.66 0.41
N GLN A 201 18.35 0.66 -0.50
CA GLN A 201 19.64 1.33 -0.31
C GLN A 201 19.75 2.48 -1.31
N LEU A 202 19.97 3.68 -0.82
CA LEU A 202 20.18 4.85 -1.66
C LEU A 202 21.57 4.80 -2.28
N THR A 203 21.69 4.78 -3.61
CA THR A 203 22.97 4.70 -4.32
C THR A 203 23.37 6.01 -4.97
N ARG A 204 22.41 6.86 -5.31
CA ARG A 204 22.66 8.19 -5.90
C ARG A 204 21.46 9.11 -5.71
N VAL A 205 21.75 10.39 -5.45
CA VAL A 205 20.76 11.48 -5.45
C VAL A 205 21.35 12.66 -6.21
N ASN A 206 20.61 13.16 -7.20
CA ASN A 206 20.89 14.44 -7.84
C ASN A 206 19.56 15.08 -8.32
N GLU A 207 19.64 16.23 -9.00
CA GLU A 207 18.47 16.96 -9.47
C GLU A 207 17.69 16.24 -10.58
N GLU A 208 18.30 15.29 -11.27
CA GLU A 208 17.69 14.59 -12.42
C GLU A 208 17.12 13.22 -12.02
N GLU A 209 17.80 12.51 -11.10
CA GLU A 209 17.44 11.14 -10.73
C GLU A 209 17.80 10.80 -9.28
N VAL A 210 17.03 9.87 -8.72
CA VAL A 210 17.32 9.16 -7.48
C VAL A 210 17.51 7.69 -7.82
N ARG A 211 18.70 7.14 -7.59
CA ARG A 211 18.98 5.71 -7.78
C ARG A 211 19.00 5.00 -6.44
N LEU A 212 18.37 3.86 -6.42
CA LEU A 212 18.29 2.98 -5.25
C LEU A 212 18.37 1.52 -5.67
N VAL A 213 18.72 0.67 -4.74
CA VAL A 213 18.57 -0.78 -4.85
C VAL A 213 17.46 -1.20 -3.88
N ALA A 214 16.44 -1.88 -4.37
CA ALA A 214 15.34 -2.43 -3.57
C ALA A 214 15.32 -3.94 -3.72
N ASP A 215 15.41 -4.68 -2.61
CA ASP A 215 15.46 -6.15 -2.61
C ASP A 215 16.45 -6.74 -3.63
N GLY A 216 17.60 -6.07 -3.85
CA GLY A 216 18.66 -6.48 -4.77
C GLY A 216 18.48 -6.00 -6.22
N GLN A 217 17.35 -5.37 -6.56
CA GLN A 217 17.08 -4.84 -7.89
C GLN A 217 17.35 -3.33 -7.97
N PRO A 218 18.08 -2.86 -9.02
CA PRO A 218 18.34 -1.44 -9.20
C PRO A 218 17.12 -0.71 -9.75
N HIS A 219 16.83 0.47 -9.18
CA HIS A 219 15.76 1.37 -9.63
C HIS A 219 16.33 2.77 -9.87
N SER A 220 15.79 3.45 -10.88
CA SER A 220 16.02 4.87 -11.15
C SER A 220 14.69 5.59 -11.20
N LEU A 221 14.50 6.56 -10.31
CA LEU A 221 13.26 7.31 -10.14
C LEU A 221 13.51 8.80 -10.37
N PRO A 222 12.58 9.53 -10.99
CA PRO A 222 12.59 10.98 -10.94
C PRO A 222 12.49 11.47 -9.48
N PRO A 223 13.11 12.59 -9.09
CA PRO A 223 13.06 13.10 -7.71
C PRO A 223 11.65 13.31 -7.17
N VAL A 224 10.72 13.76 -8.03
CA VAL A 224 9.30 13.92 -7.67
C VAL A 224 8.65 12.60 -7.27
N VAL A 225 8.97 11.51 -7.97
CA VAL A 225 8.46 10.17 -7.65
C VAL A 225 9.12 9.62 -6.40
N ALA A 226 10.43 9.76 -6.26
CA ALA A 226 11.18 9.31 -5.07
C ALA A 226 10.77 10.06 -3.80
N GLY A 227 10.30 11.30 -3.92
CA GLY A 227 9.78 12.11 -2.80
C GLY A 227 8.53 11.55 -2.13
N ASN A 228 7.84 10.60 -2.79
CA ASN A 228 6.65 9.92 -2.25
C ASN A 228 7.00 8.62 -1.48
N LEU A 229 8.28 8.31 -1.33
CA LEU A 229 8.76 7.20 -0.52
C LEU A 229 9.31 7.71 0.81
N PHE A 230 8.81 7.13 1.89
CA PHE A 230 9.26 7.43 3.25
C PHE A 230 9.83 6.17 3.88
N VAL A 231 11.01 6.32 4.48
CA VAL A 231 11.81 5.20 4.98
C VAL A 231 12.21 5.41 6.43
N HIS A 232 12.39 4.32 7.14
CA HIS A 232 13.07 4.28 8.43
C HIS A 232 14.49 3.77 8.21
N PRO A 233 15.55 4.51 8.60
CA PRO A 233 16.92 4.01 8.53
C PRO A 233 17.07 2.72 9.34
N VAL A 234 17.80 1.74 8.82
CA VAL A 234 18.05 0.46 9.49
C VAL A 234 19.53 0.15 9.50
N ASP A 235 20.05 -0.26 10.66
CA ASP A 235 21.43 -0.70 10.85
C ASP A 235 21.61 -2.19 10.53
N GLU A 236 20.99 -2.64 9.43
CA GLU A 236 21.06 -4.03 8.97
C GLU A 236 21.89 -4.07 7.69
N GLU A 237 22.53 -5.20 7.40
CA GLU A 237 23.15 -5.40 6.09
C GLU A 237 22.04 -5.57 5.03
N MET A 238 22.32 -5.06 3.81
CA MET A 238 21.45 -5.35 2.69
C MET A 238 21.42 -6.87 2.50
N PRO A 239 20.28 -7.51 2.57
CA PRO A 239 20.21 -8.91 2.17
C PRO A 239 20.73 -9.00 0.73
N GLY A 240 21.56 -10.01 0.44
CA GLY A 240 22.18 -10.21 -0.86
C GLY A 240 21.20 -10.13 -2.02
N PRO A 241 21.65 -9.99 -3.25
CA PRO A 241 20.78 -10.00 -4.39
C PRO A 241 20.11 -11.38 -4.46
N TYR A 242 18.89 -11.47 -3.93
CA TYR A 242 18.09 -12.67 -4.10
C TYR A 242 17.55 -12.71 -5.52
N ASP A 243 17.55 -13.90 -6.08
CA ASP A 243 16.88 -14.11 -7.35
C ASP A 243 15.37 -14.31 -7.13
N SER A 244 14.62 -14.20 -8.18
CA SER A 244 13.18 -14.43 -8.17
C SER A 244 12.88 -15.84 -8.70
N LEU A 245 11.91 -16.52 -8.13
CA LEU A 245 11.55 -17.88 -8.51
C LEU A 245 11.19 -18.01 -10.01
N ASP A 246 10.66 -16.95 -10.64
CA ASP A 246 10.34 -16.96 -12.07
C ASP A 246 11.57 -16.87 -12.98
N ASN A 247 12.76 -16.60 -12.44
CA ASN A 247 14.03 -16.56 -13.16
C ASN A 247 14.78 -17.90 -13.16
N LEU A 248 14.28 -18.93 -12.44
CA LEU A 248 14.90 -20.25 -12.47
C LEU A 248 14.83 -20.85 -13.87
N GLU A 249 15.91 -21.51 -14.28
CA GLU A 249 15.96 -22.28 -15.50
C GLU A 249 15.43 -23.72 -15.30
N MET A 250 15.14 -24.40 -16.41
CA MET A 250 14.66 -25.80 -16.37
C MET A 250 15.65 -26.71 -15.66
N GLY A 251 15.20 -27.39 -14.62
CA GLY A 251 15.99 -28.29 -13.81
C GLY A 251 16.82 -27.60 -12.72
N GLU A 252 16.84 -26.27 -12.66
CA GLU A 252 17.50 -25.55 -11.56
C GLU A 252 16.75 -25.69 -10.24
N SER A 253 17.53 -25.79 -9.17
CA SER A 253 17.06 -25.83 -7.79
C SER A 253 17.51 -24.60 -7.02
N ALA A 254 16.68 -24.17 -6.08
CA ALA A 254 16.94 -23.06 -5.20
C ALA A 254 16.22 -23.22 -3.86
N HIS A 255 16.62 -22.45 -2.87
CA HIS A 255 15.93 -22.37 -1.58
C HIS A 255 15.15 -21.07 -1.45
N VAL A 256 13.90 -21.17 -1.00
CA VAL A 256 13.07 -19.98 -0.71
C VAL A 256 13.70 -19.21 0.44
N VAL A 257 13.99 -17.93 0.20
CA VAL A 257 14.46 -17.01 1.23
C VAL A 257 13.28 -16.32 1.91
N ARG A 258 12.36 -15.78 1.12
CA ARG A 258 11.14 -15.13 1.62
C ARG A 258 10.14 -14.88 0.48
N ILE A 259 8.91 -14.56 0.86
CA ILE A 259 7.94 -13.92 -0.04
C ILE A 259 8.07 -12.41 0.12
N SER A 260 8.19 -11.70 -0.99
CA SER A 260 8.29 -10.23 -1.02
C SER A 260 7.15 -9.57 -0.20
N PRO A 261 7.43 -8.47 0.52
CA PRO A 261 6.39 -7.65 1.17
C PRO A 261 5.32 -7.11 0.21
N ALA A 262 5.65 -6.99 -1.07
CA ALA A 262 4.72 -6.62 -2.12
C ALA A 262 3.56 -7.62 -2.29
N CYS A 263 3.81 -8.92 -2.03
CA CYS A 263 2.79 -9.96 -2.05
C CYS A 263 2.00 -9.94 -0.74
N ARG A 264 0.71 -9.62 -0.79
CA ARG A 264 -0.17 -9.47 0.37
C ARG A 264 -1.43 -10.31 0.24
N GLY A 265 -2.24 -10.31 1.28
CA GLY A 265 -3.59 -10.86 1.30
C GLY A 265 -3.67 -12.35 0.98
N LEU A 266 -4.68 -12.71 0.22
CA LEU A 266 -4.98 -14.09 -0.16
C LEU A 266 -3.87 -14.73 -0.99
N GLU A 267 -3.20 -13.97 -1.86
CA GLU A 267 -2.13 -14.49 -2.68
C GLU A 267 -0.92 -14.91 -1.83
N ARG A 268 -0.48 -14.05 -0.91
CA ARG A 268 0.59 -14.38 0.04
C ARG A 268 0.25 -15.62 0.86
N ARG A 269 -0.97 -15.69 1.40
CA ARG A 269 -1.43 -16.84 2.18
C ARG A 269 -1.39 -18.10 1.34
N ARG A 270 -1.90 -18.07 0.10
CA ARG A 270 -1.88 -19.20 -0.81
C ARG A 270 -0.45 -19.68 -1.10
N LEU A 271 0.50 -18.78 -1.34
CA LEU A 271 1.91 -19.14 -1.55
C LEU A 271 2.50 -19.82 -0.31
N MET A 272 2.17 -19.34 0.89
CA MET A 272 2.59 -19.99 2.14
C MET A 272 1.95 -21.38 2.33
N ASP A 273 0.66 -21.51 2.05
CA ASP A 273 -0.10 -22.76 2.22
C ASP A 273 0.42 -23.89 1.30
N ILE A 274 0.87 -23.57 0.10
CA ILE A 274 1.52 -24.55 -0.80
C ILE A 274 2.96 -24.87 -0.41
N GLY A 275 3.46 -24.22 0.65
CA GLY A 275 4.76 -24.54 1.25
C GLY A 275 5.92 -23.66 0.82
N LEU A 276 5.69 -22.53 0.15
CA LEU A 276 6.72 -21.54 -0.17
C LEU A 276 7.06 -20.71 1.08
N VAL A 277 7.80 -21.32 1.99
CA VAL A 277 8.28 -20.69 3.22
C VAL A 277 9.81 -20.71 3.28
N PRO A 278 10.46 -19.85 4.07
CA PRO A 278 11.92 -19.81 4.17
C PRO A 278 12.55 -21.19 4.37
N GLY A 279 13.58 -21.49 3.60
CA GLY A 279 14.30 -22.78 3.63
C GLY A 279 13.65 -23.90 2.80
N THR A 280 12.50 -23.70 2.17
CA THR A 280 11.92 -24.72 1.29
C THR A 280 12.70 -24.81 -0.01
N ALA A 281 13.18 -26.03 -0.33
CA ALA A 281 13.78 -26.33 -1.62
C ALA A 281 12.72 -26.35 -2.72
N VAL A 282 13.02 -25.70 -3.83
CA VAL A 282 12.15 -25.59 -5.01
C VAL A 282 12.95 -25.80 -6.29
N SER A 283 12.37 -26.43 -7.30
CA SER A 283 13.00 -26.58 -8.60
C SER A 283 11.99 -26.34 -9.72
N LEU A 284 12.45 -25.81 -10.86
CA LEU A 284 11.60 -25.63 -12.04
C LEU A 284 11.58 -26.92 -12.86
N GLU A 285 10.41 -27.58 -12.92
CA GLU A 285 10.25 -28.84 -13.67
C GLU A 285 9.75 -28.65 -15.08
N MET A 286 8.86 -27.66 -15.31
CA MET A 286 8.22 -27.51 -16.60
C MET A 286 7.84 -26.04 -16.87
N ARG A 287 8.00 -25.62 -18.10
CA ARG A 287 7.42 -24.36 -18.61
C ARG A 287 6.31 -24.67 -19.63
N SER A 288 5.21 -23.94 -19.52
CA SER A 288 4.17 -23.94 -20.55
C SER A 288 4.75 -23.49 -21.89
N PRO A 289 4.20 -23.93 -23.03
CA PRO A 289 4.64 -23.49 -24.36
C PRO A 289 4.63 -21.96 -24.56
N THR A 290 3.77 -21.25 -23.83
CA THR A 290 3.69 -19.77 -23.81
C THR A 290 4.62 -19.13 -22.79
N GLY A 291 5.34 -19.93 -21.98
CA GLY A 291 6.22 -19.47 -20.90
C GLY A 291 5.49 -19.15 -19.59
N ASP A 292 4.16 -19.19 -19.56
CA ASP A 292 3.33 -18.96 -18.39
C ASP A 292 2.05 -19.83 -18.47
N PRO A 293 1.66 -20.59 -17.42
CA PRO A 293 2.35 -20.77 -16.13
C PRO A 293 3.62 -21.64 -16.20
N MET A 294 4.38 -21.67 -15.09
CA MET A 294 5.53 -22.53 -14.87
C MET A 294 5.22 -23.51 -13.74
N ALA A 295 5.67 -24.76 -13.85
CA ALA A 295 5.45 -25.80 -12.87
C ALA A 295 6.71 -26.03 -12.04
N TYR A 296 6.57 -25.92 -10.72
CA TYR A 296 7.65 -26.05 -9.75
C TYR A 296 7.43 -27.28 -8.86
N GLN A 297 8.49 -27.99 -8.55
CA GLN A 297 8.50 -28.99 -7.48
C GLN A 297 8.63 -28.27 -6.14
N ILE A 298 7.64 -28.43 -5.29
CA ILE A 298 7.55 -27.82 -3.97
C ILE A 298 7.14 -28.91 -2.98
N ARG A 299 8.01 -29.25 -2.02
CA ARG A 299 7.73 -30.27 -0.99
C ARG A 299 7.20 -31.62 -1.56
N GLY A 300 7.69 -32.02 -2.70
CA GLY A 300 7.28 -33.28 -3.34
C GLY A 300 6.02 -33.22 -4.19
N ALA A 301 5.43 -32.01 -4.37
CA ALA A 301 4.30 -31.81 -5.26
C ALA A 301 4.69 -30.87 -6.42
N THR A 302 4.23 -31.19 -7.63
CA THR A 302 4.39 -30.30 -8.80
C THR A 302 3.24 -29.31 -8.84
N ILE A 303 3.54 -28.03 -8.68
CA ILE A 303 2.57 -26.94 -8.56
C ILE A 303 2.81 -25.91 -9.65
N ALA A 304 1.76 -25.61 -10.41
CA ALA A 304 1.81 -24.57 -11.44
C ALA A 304 1.57 -23.18 -10.81
N LEU A 305 2.51 -22.27 -11.03
CA LEU A 305 2.42 -20.86 -10.65
C LEU A 305 2.47 -19.98 -11.90
N ARG A 306 1.68 -18.92 -11.89
CA ARG A 306 1.82 -17.88 -12.89
C ARG A 306 3.07 -17.05 -12.61
N ARG A 307 3.65 -16.46 -13.65
CA ARG A 307 4.86 -15.65 -13.54
C ARG A 307 4.70 -14.51 -12.49
N HIS A 308 3.56 -13.81 -12.48
CA HIS A 308 3.31 -12.76 -11.49
C HIS A 308 3.29 -13.25 -10.05
N GLN A 309 2.98 -14.53 -9.81
CA GLN A 309 3.03 -15.16 -8.48
C GLN A 309 4.46 -15.57 -8.13
N ALA A 310 5.15 -16.22 -9.07
CA ALA A 310 6.52 -16.72 -8.87
C ALA A 310 7.52 -15.56 -8.61
N ARG A 311 7.36 -14.42 -9.26
CA ARG A 311 8.23 -13.24 -9.06
C ARG A 311 8.22 -12.67 -7.64
N HIS A 312 7.18 -12.97 -6.86
CA HIS A 312 7.10 -12.55 -5.46
C HIS A 312 7.89 -13.46 -4.51
N VAL A 313 8.36 -14.61 -4.97
CA VAL A 313 9.11 -15.55 -4.15
C VAL A 313 10.59 -15.33 -4.40
N GLN A 314 11.30 -14.83 -3.39
CA GLN A 314 12.74 -14.61 -3.45
C GLN A 314 13.47 -15.89 -3.06
N VAL A 315 14.44 -16.28 -3.86
CA VAL A 315 15.17 -17.53 -3.74
C VAL A 315 16.67 -17.32 -3.77
N GLU A 316 17.41 -18.21 -3.15
CA GLU A 316 18.85 -18.33 -3.25
C GLU A 316 19.17 -19.63 -4.01
N ARG A 317 19.93 -19.52 -5.11
CA ARG A 317 20.29 -20.68 -5.94
C ARG A 317 21.35 -21.52 -5.26
N ASP A 318 21.25 -22.83 -5.43
CA ASP A 318 22.27 -23.77 -4.98
C ASP A 318 23.51 -23.65 -5.86
N LEU A 319 24.57 -22.99 -5.37
CA LEU A 319 25.81 -22.77 -6.10
C LEU A 319 26.57 -24.07 -6.46
N ALA A 320 26.15 -25.21 -5.94
CA ALA A 320 26.84 -26.50 -6.12
C ALA A 320 26.67 -27.13 -7.51
N GLU A 321 25.61 -26.82 -8.27
CA GLU A 321 25.38 -27.40 -9.58
C GLU A 321 25.99 -26.63 -10.75
N GLN A 322 26.32 -25.34 -10.56
CA GLN A 322 26.97 -24.53 -11.62
C GLN A 322 28.43 -24.90 -11.84
N ALA A 323 29.11 -25.49 -10.87
CA ALA A 323 30.52 -25.93 -11.01
C ALA A 323 30.69 -27.17 -11.89
N ILE A 324 29.68 -27.99 -12.10
CA ILE A 324 29.72 -29.22 -12.87
C ILE A 324 29.43 -28.97 -14.35
N SER A 325 28.71 -27.92 -14.68
CA SER A 325 28.37 -27.59 -16.10
C SER A 325 29.46 -26.83 -16.87
N VAL A 326 30.50 -26.31 -16.23
CA VAL A 326 31.50 -25.45 -16.89
C VAL A 326 32.79 -26.19 -17.26
N ASN A 327 32.98 -27.47 -16.93
CA ASN A 327 34.23 -28.14 -17.26
C ASN A 327 34.10 -29.52 -17.93
N PRO A 328 33.67 -29.59 -19.22
CA PRO A 328 33.82 -30.80 -20.02
C PRO A 328 35.19 -30.98 -20.70
N ILE A 329 36.17 -30.03 -20.49
CA ILE A 329 37.41 -30.01 -21.31
C ILE A 329 38.66 -30.55 -20.58
N LEU A 330 38.61 -30.84 -19.25
CA LEU A 330 39.81 -31.29 -18.52
C LEU A 330 39.92 -32.82 -18.26
N GLN A 331 39.06 -33.64 -18.86
CA GLN A 331 39.15 -35.11 -18.74
C GLN A 331 39.75 -35.82 -19.95
N ALA A 332 40.34 -35.10 -20.90
CA ALA A 332 40.92 -35.72 -22.13
C ALA A 332 42.46 -35.77 -22.15
N GLU A 333 43.18 -35.37 -21.12
CA GLU A 333 44.67 -35.37 -21.14
C GLU A 333 45.36 -36.31 -20.12
N GLU A 334 44.68 -37.23 -19.46
CA GLU A 334 45.30 -38.26 -18.64
C GLU A 334 45.11 -39.69 -19.17
N SER A 335 45.18 -39.87 -20.49
CA SER A 335 45.19 -41.20 -21.12
C SER A 335 46.08 -41.19 -22.35
N GLU A 336 47.40 -40.96 -22.20
CA GLU A 336 48.47 -41.47 -23.07
C GLU A 336 49.70 -41.82 -22.27
#